data_e685a915554e3579561bf841c3df8d32
#
_entry.id   e685a915554e3579561bf841c3df8d32
#
_cell.length_a   1.000
_cell.length_b   1.000
_cell.length_c   1.000
_cell.angle_alpha   90.00
_cell.angle_beta   90.00
_cell.angle_gamma   90.00
#
_symmetry.space_group_name_H-M   'P 1'
#
loop_
_entity.id
_entity.type
_entity.pdbx_description
1 polymer ?
#
loop_
_entity_poly.entity_id
_entity_poly.type
_entity_poly.pdbx_seq_one_letter_code
_entity_poly.pdbx_strand_id
1 'polypeptide(L)'
;MATTTVAGAIDLYDGPLDPLGFNIVNGKSTGNPITIKTEDLVKSPGYTHTESSPGTYTTPEAVIETDDREQITDTTKPPYRWVGRVGYTMEDGRKNYCTGFLVSKNTVVTAGHCLSWKVSDITFTPGVNGDSTPFPTAKATQIWYDDKVFLPNPQQDWAVIKLDTPIGDKVGWFGMAIPNDEDLIGRHATVIGYPITYPGKPEATLWKDRNVITGITPIEITHNIDTTRGQSGGPILSDTNTVYGIHKGGSAHANVGNRMTTELFNLIVNVSKM
;
A
#
# COMPACT_ATOMS: atom_id res chain seq x y z
N MET A 1 -36.04 -5.84 33.76
CA MET A 1 -34.78 -5.13 33.43
C MET A 1 -33.91 -6.12 32.68
N ALA A 2 -33.81 -5.97 31.38
CA ALA A 2 -32.98 -6.83 30.54
C ALA A 2 -31.58 -6.19 30.48
N THR A 3 -30.59 -6.89 31.01
CA THR A 3 -29.17 -6.53 30.87
C THR A 3 -28.70 -6.88 29.46
N THR A 4 -28.51 -5.88 28.64
CA THR A 4 -27.87 -6.01 27.33
C THR A 4 -26.38 -6.21 27.59
N THR A 5 -25.88 -7.41 27.35
CA THR A 5 -24.46 -7.72 27.29
C THR A 5 -23.91 -7.03 26.02
N VAL A 6 -23.08 -6.05 26.21
CA VAL A 6 -22.27 -5.42 25.13
C VAL A 6 -21.29 -6.51 24.65
N ALA A 7 -21.38 -6.84 23.37
CA ALA A 7 -20.40 -7.72 22.72
C ALA A 7 -19.01 -7.09 22.89
N GLY A 8 -18.03 -7.92 23.29
CA GLY A 8 -16.70 -7.49 23.63
C GLY A 8 -16.04 -6.66 22.52
N ALA A 9 -15.37 -5.61 22.95
CA ALA A 9 -14.46 -4.84 22.10
C ALA A 9 -13.48 -5.83 21.45
N ILE A 10 -13.43 -5.81 20.12
CA ILE A 10 -12.35 -6.46 19.39
C ILE A 10 -11.12 -5.65 19.73
N ASP A 11 -10.15 -6.26 20.41
CA ASP A 11 -8.84 -5.66 20.64
C ASP A 11 -8.26 -5.24 19.27
N LEU A 12 -8.32 -3.95 18.98
CA LEU A 12 -7.61 -3.38 17.86
C LEU A 12 -6.12 -3.54 18.18
N TYR A 13 -5.45 -4.39 17.43
CA TYR A 13 -4.03 -4.65 17.62
C TYR A 13 -3.22 -3.39 17.23
N ASP A 14 -2.87 -2.59 18.21
CA ASP A 14 -1.95 -1.44 18.13
C ASP A 14 -0.52 -1.82 18.57
N GLY A 15 -0.22 -3.11 18.57
CA GLY A 15 1.09 -3.63 18.92
C GLY A 15 2.17 -3.17 17.92
N PRO A 16 3.44 -3.32 18.31
CA PRO A 16 4.57 -2.95 17.47
C PRO A 16 4.50 -3.71 16.13
N LEU A 17 5.01 -3.09 15.05
CA LEU A 17 5.20 -3.77 13.78
C LEU A 17 6.01 -5.05 14.00
N ASP A 18 5.63 -6.11 13.30
CA ASP A 18 6.32 -7.39 13.29
C ASP A 18 6.85 -7.69 11.88
N PRO A 19 7.87 -6.92 11.43
CA PRO A 19 8.34 -6.96 10.07
C PRO A 19 9.15 -8.23 9.82
N LEU A 20 8.71 -9.02 8.85
CA LEU A 20 9.46 -10.12 8.26
C LEU A 20 10.08 -9.68 6.94
N GLY A 21 11.39 -9.81 6.82
CA GLY A 21 12.14 -9.56 5.59
C GLY A 21 12.66 -10.85 4.99
N PHE A 22 12.75 -10.91 3.66
CA PHE A 22 13.30 -12.04 2.93
C PHE A 22 14.19 -11.57 1.78
N ASN A 23 15.33 -12.24 1.60
CA ASN A 23 16.10 -12.11 0.37
C ASN A 23 15.40 -12.86 -0.78
N ILE A 24 15.43 -12.27 -1.95
CA ILE A 24 14.96 -12.90 -3.18
C ILE A 24 16.16 -13.38 -4.00
N VAL A 25 16.29 -14.66 -4.17
CA VAL A 25 17.38 -15.29 -4.97
C VAL A 25 16.75 -16.09 -6.09
N ASN A 26 17.17 -15.83 -7.32
CA ASN A 26 16.59 -16.44 -8.52
C ASN A 26 15.05 -16.32 -8.58
N GLY A 27 14.53 -15.15 -8.21
CA GLY A 27 13.10 -14.85 -8.23
C GLY A 27 12.27 -15.45 -7.08
N LYS A 28 12.89 -16.18 -6.15
CA LYS A 28 12.20 -16.84 -5.03
C LYS A 28 12.68 -16.34 -3.67
N SER A 29 11.77 -16.27 -2.71
CA SER A 29 12.11 -16.02 -1.31
C SER A 29 13.02 -17.14 -0.76
N THR A 30 14.04 -16.75 0.00
CA THR A 30 15.03 -17.72 0.55
C THR A 30 14.49 -18.56 1.70
N GLY A 31 13.32 -18.25 2.24
CA GLY A 31 12.75 -18.95 3.39
C GLY A 31 13.36 -18.59 4.76
N ASN A 32 14.51 -17.92 4.79
CA ASN A 32 15.14 -17.43 6.03
C ASN A 32 14.80 -15.96 6.21
N PRO A 33 14.03 -15.56 7.26
CA PRO A 33 13.67 -14.18 7.47
C PRO A 33 14.89 -13.34 7.87
N ILE A 34 14.89 -12.10 7.36
CA ILE A 34 15.76 -11.01 7.84
C ILE A 34 14.96 -10.29 8.92
N THR A 35 15.47 -10.23 10.13
CA THR A 35 14.81 -9.51 11.22
C THR A 35 15.35 -8.09 11.34
N ILE A 36 14.45 -7.11 11.42
CA ILE A 36 14.74 -5.77 11.91
C ILE A 36 14.21 -5.75 13.34
N LYS A 37 15.09 -5.47 14.31
CA LYS A 37 14.64 -5.42 15.69
C LYS A 37 13.71 -4.23 15.88
N THR A 38 12.54 -4.49 16.46
CA THR A 38 11.54 -3.45 16.77
C THR A 38 12.08 -2.37 17.72
N GLU A 39 13.08 -2.68 18.53
CA GLU A 39 13.79 -1.71 19.38
C GLU A 39 14.58 -0.67 18.57
N ASP A 40 14.93 -0.98 17.31
CA ASP A 40 15.59 -0.04 16.38
C ASP A 40 14.59 0.90 15.70
N LEU A 41 13.29 0.67 15.89
CA LEU A 41 12.22 1.53 15.39
C LEU A 41 11.85 2.54 16.49
N VAL A 42 11.89 3.82 16.15
CA VAL A 42 11.53 4.89 17.11
C VAL A 42 10.06 4.73 17.51
N LYS A 43 9.78 4.59 18.81
CA LYS A 43 8.41 4.51 19.33
C LYS A 43 7.72 5.87 19.19
N SER A 44 6.49 5.87 18.71
CA SER A 44 5.64 7.06 18.73
C SER A 44 5.39 7.52 20.17
N PRO A 45 5.38 8.82 20.46
CA PRO A 45 4.84 9.32 21.73
C PRO A 45 3.35 8.93 21.79
N GLY A 46 2.94 8.40 22.94
CA GLY A 46 1.64 7.76 23.20
C GLY A 46 0.45 8.50 22.58
N TYR A 47 -0.38 7.74 21.90
CA TYR A 47 -1.57 8.16 21.20
C TYR A 47 -2.80 8.12 22.11
N THR A 48 -3.62 9.16 22.12
CA THR A 48 -4.94 9.14 22.77
C THR A 48 -6.01 8.81 21.72
N HIS A 49 -6.71 7.70 21.93
CA HIS A 49 -7.66 7.09 21.01
C HIS A 49 -9.09 7.64 21.21
N THR A 50 -9.80 7.90 20.11
CA THR A 50 -11.26 7.98 20.05
C THR A 50 -11.79 6.82 19.21
N GLU A 51 -12.66 5.99 19.80
CA GLU A 51 -13.14 4.74 19.20
C GLU A 51 -13.92 5.00 17.89
N SER A 52 -13.51 4.32 16.81
CA SER A 52 -14.34 4.09 15.64
C SER A 52 -14.61 2.58 15.51
N SER A 53 -15.85 2.23 15.14
CA SER A 53 -16.28 0.83 15.02
C SER A 53 -15.44 0.06 13.99
N PRO A 54 -14.94 -1.16 14.32
CA PRO A 54 -14.18 -1.97 13.39
C PRO A 54 -15.08 -2.52 12.28
N GLY A 55 -14.79 -2.12 11.05
CA GLY A 55 -15.36 -2.76 9.86
C GLY A 55 -14.61 -4.06 9.55
N THR A 56 -15.34 -5.14 9.29
CA THR A 56 -14.76 -6.37 8.74
C THR A 56 -14.46 -6.18 7.27
N TYR A 57 -13.20 -6.07 6.92
CA TYR A 57 -12.75 -5.81 5.54
C TYR A 57 -12.45 -7.13 4.82
N THR A 58 -13.47 -7.75 4.25
CA THR A 58 -13.34 -9.01 3.48
C THR A 58 -13.82 -8.88 2.04
N THR A 59 -14.16 -7.67 1.59
CA THR A 59 -14.71 -7.42 0.25
C THR A 59 -13.73 -6.62 -0.62
N PRO A 60 -13.78 -6.81 -1.95
CA PRO A 60 -12.93 -6.06 -2.86
C PRO A 60 -13.19 -4.55 -2.76
N GLU A 61 -12.16 -3.79 -3.04
CA GLU A 61 -12.18 -2.34 -3.24
C GLU A 61 -13.42 -1.89 -4.02
N ALA A 62 -14.00 -0.76 -3.64
CA ALA A 62 -15.28 -0.34 -4.19
C ALA A 62 -15.19 1.03 -4.87
N VAL A 63 -16.03 1.18 -5.89
CA VAL A 63 -16.52 2.47 -6.37
C VAL A 63 -17.62 2.91 -5.42
N ILE A 64 -17.48 4.11 -4.85
CA ILE A 64 -18.40 4.69 -3.89
C ILE A 64 -19.33 5.66 -4.64
N GLU A 65 -20.61 5.31 -4.76
CA GLU A 65 -21.62 6.05 -5.54
C GLU A 65 -21.32 6.08 -7.04
N THR A 66 -20.86 7.22 -7.58
CA THR A 66 -20.50 7.38 -9.00
C THR A 66 -19.01 7.17 -9.20
N ASP A 67 -18.61 6.47 -10.26
CA ASP A 67 -17.18 6.26 -10.58
C ASP A 67 -16.56 7.54 -11.13
N ASP A 68 -15.85 8.26 -10.29
CA ASP A 68 -15.21 9.54 -10.60
C ASP A 68 -13.72 9.41 -10.94
N ARG A 69 -13.23 8.17 -11.08
CA ARG A 69 -11.83 7.92 -11.44
C ARG A 69 -11.48 8.49 -12.80
N GLU A 70 -10.32 9.13 -12.87
CA GLU A 70 -9.73 9.69 -14.07
C GLU A 70 -8.56 8.85 -14.57
N GLN A 71 -8.56 8.52 -15.87
CA GLN A 71 -7.42 7.85 -16.49
C GLN A 71 -6.26 8.83 -16.70
N ILE A 72 -5.06 8.42 -16.30
CA ILE A 72 -3.82 9.15 -16.54
C ILE A 72 -3.26 8.71 -17.89
N THR A 73 -3.30 9.59 -18.88
CA THR A 73 -2.85 9.28 -20.25
C THR A 73 -1.35 9.48 -20.46
N ASP A 74 -0.71 10.37 -19.69
CA ASP A 74 0.74 10.59 -19.73
C ASP A 74 1.39 10.16 -18.41
N THR A 75 1.79 8.89 -18.37
CA THR A 75 2.43 8.27 -17.20
C THR A 75 3.91 8.57 -17.10
N THR A 76 4.48 9.31 -18.05
CA THR A 76 5.91 9.67 -18.05
C THR A 76 6.25 10.89 -17.18
N LYS A 77 5.22 11.61 -16.71
CA LYS A 77 5.39 12.81 -15.89
C LYS A 77 5.30 12.54 -14.39
N PRO A 78 6.02 13.31 -13.55
CA PRO A 78 5.76 13.33 -12.11
C PRO A 78 4.31 13.77 -11.81
N PRO A 79 3.66 13.23 -10.78
CA PRO A 79 4.13 12.15 -9.90
C PRO A 79 3.86 10.75 -10.47
N TYR A 80 3.17 10.64 -11.60
CA TYR A 80 2.63 9.41 -12.17
C TYR A 80 3.69 8.36 -12.50
N ARG A 81 4.87 8.81 -12.98
CA ARG A 81 6.00 7.91 -13.27
C ARG A 81 6.65 7.30 -12.03
N TRP A 82 6.26 7.72 -10.83
CA TRP A 82 6.71 7.13 -9.56
C TRP A 82 5.83 5.98 -9.10
N VAL A 83 4.64 5.83 -9.73
CA VAL A 83 3.72 4.72 -9.52
C VAL A 83 3.95 3.67 -10.60
N GLY A 84 3.93 2.41 -10.22
CA GLY A 84 4.19 1.30 -11.13
C GLY A 84 3.40 0.06 -10.78
N ARG A 85 3.47 -0.92 -11.68
CA ARG A 85 2.94 -2.27 -11.42
C ARG A 85 3.96 -3.08 -10.64
N VAL A 86 3.54 -3.66 -9.54
CA VAL A 86 4.25 -4.72 -8.82
C VAL A 86 3.75 -6.04 -9.38
N GLY A 87 4.49 -6.60 -10.33
CA GLY A 87 4.17 -7.89 -10.96
C GLY A 87 4.78 -9.04 -10.18
N TYR A 88 4.08 -10.18 -10.13
CA TYR A 88 4.56 -11.39 -9.48
C TYR A 88 3.95 -12.65 -10.10
N THR A 89 4.59 -13.79 -9.86
CA THR A 89 4.12 -15.11 -10.25
C THR A 89 3.59 -15.83 -9.01
N MET A 90 2.35 -16.30 -9.05
CA MET A 90 1.71 -17.06 -7.98
C MET A 90 2.25 -18.51 -7.95
N GLU A 91 2.01 -19.24 -6.85
CA GLU A 91 2.45 -20.63 -6.68
C GLU A 91 1.93 -21.58 -7.78
N ASP A 92 0.75 -21.30 -8.33
CA ASP A 92 0.15 -22.05 -9.45
C ASP A 92 0.66 -21.62 -10.84
N GLY A 93 1.67 -20.74 -10.89
CA GLY A 93 2.30 -20.23 -12.13
C GLY A 93 1.54 -19.07 -12.79
N ARG A 94 0.38 -18.67 -12.31
CA ARG A 94 -0.33 -17.50 -12.85
C ARG A 94 0.40 -16.21 -12.50
N LYS A 95 0.50 -15.31 -13.49
CA LYS A 95 1.01 -13.96 -13.26
C LYS A 95 -0.11 -13.04 -12.79
N ASN A 96 0.21 -12.20 -11.84
CA ASN A 96 -0.71 -11.20 -11.30
C ASN A 96 0.05 -9.91 -10.99
N TYR A 97 -0.67 -8.86 -10.61
CA TYR A 97 -0.05 -7.60 -10.20
C TYR A 97 -0.88 -6.84 -9.18
N CYS A 98 -0.20 -5.96 -8.49
CA CYS A 98 -0.74 -4.88 -7.68
C CYS A 98 -0.12 -3.55 -8.13
N THR A 99 -0.55 -2.48 -7.48
CA THR A 99 0.10 -1.17 -7.59
C THR A 99 1.21 -1.06 -6.54
N GLY A 100 2.26 -0.32 -6.87
CA GLY A 100 3.29 0.11 -5.92
C GLY A 100 3.84 1.46 -6.31
N PHE A 101 4.62 2.06 -5.44
CA PHE A 101 5.21 3.38 -5.68
C PHE A 101 6.62 3.50 -5.09
N LEU A 102 7.45 4.27 -5.76
CA LEU A 102 8.82 4.56 -5.32
C LEU A 102 8.85 5.57 -4.18
N VAL A 103 9.66 5.30 -3.17
CA VAL A 103 9.95 6.18 -2.02
C VAL A 103 11.45 6.47 -1.86
N SER A 104 12.28 5.84 -2.68
CA SER A 104 13.71 6.13 -2.83
C SER A 104 14.20 5.67 -4.21
N LYS A 105 15.50 5.78 -4.45
CA LYS A 105 16.10 5.34 -5.73
C LYS A 105 15.81 3.88 -6.08
N ASN A 106 15.65 2.99 -5.08
CA ASN A 106 15.45 1.55 -5.29
C ASN A 106 14.53 0.90 -4.24
N THR A 107 13.63 1.67 -3.63
CA THR A 107 12.67 1.16 -2.64
C THR A 107 11.26 1.47 -3.10
N VAL A 108 10.44 0.42 -3.18
CA VAL A 108 9.02 0.46 -3.54
C VAL A 108 8.19 0.06 -2.32
N VAL A 109 7.06 0.72 -2.16
CA VAL A 109 6.03 0.37 -1.16
C VAL A 109 4.79 -0.12 -1.88
N THR A 110 4.12 -1.12 -1.32
CA THR A 110 2.87 -1.73 -1.81
C THR A 110 2.05 -2.32 -0.66
N ALA A 111 0.91 -2.93 -0.93
CA ALA A 111 0.15 -3.68 0.07
C ALA A 111 0.79 -5.04 0.37
N GLY A 112 0.69 -5.49 1.62
CA GLY A 112 1.30 -6.73 2.09
C GLY A 112 0.67 -7.98 1.46
N HIS A 113 -0.65 -7.99 1.29
CA HIS A 113 -1.37 -9.11 0.65
C HIS A 113 -0.96 -9.36 -0.81
N CYS A 114 -0.32 -8.38 -1.46
CA CYS A 114 0.22 -8.52 -2.82
C CYS A 114 1.47 -9.41 -2.85
N LEU A 115 2.20 -9.48 -1.75
CA LEU A 115 3.46 -10.19 -1.64
C LEU A 115 3.38 -11.20 -0.51
N SER A 116 3.49 -12.47 -0.82
CA SER A 116 3.64 -13.51 0.15
C SER A 116 4.93 -14.29 -0.12
N TRP A 117 5.39 -15.06 0.84
CA TRP A 117 6.49 -16.00 0.61
C TRP A 117 6.17 -17.05 -0.48
N LYS A 118 4.88 -17.16 -0.90
CA LYS A 118 4.40 -18.07 -1.96
C LYS A 118 4.43 -17.45 -3.36
N VAL A 119 4.79 -16.16 -3.49
CA VAL A 119 4.98 -15.53 -4.80
C VAL A 119 6.45 -15.54 -5.21
N SER A 120 6.70 -15.50 -6.52
CA SER A 120 8.02 -15.44 -7.11
C SER A 120 8.10 -14.38 -8.21
N ASP A 121 9.30 -14.14 -8.73
CA ASP A 121 9.55 -13.25 -9.86
C ASP A 121 8.97 -11.84 -9.66
N ILE A 122 9.11 -11.31 -8.43
CA ILE A 122 8.57 -10.00 -8.08
C ILE A 122 9.33 -8.92 -8.85
N THR A 123 8.59 -8.09 -9.56
CA THR A 123 9.11 -7.01 -10.40
C THR A 123 8.37 -5.71 -10.14
N PHE A 124 9.02 -4.59 -10.45
CA PHE A 124 8.41 -3.27 -10.47
C PHE A 124 8.63 -2.60 -11.82
N THR A 125 7.55 -2.18 -12.47
CA THR A 125 7.59 -1.46 -13.74
C THR A 125 6.89 -0.11 -13.58
N PRO A 126 7.61 1.01 -13.50
CA PRO A 126 7.01 2.33 -13.30
C PRO A 126 6.39 2.87 -14.60
N GLY A 127 5.34 3.67 -14.46
CA GLY A 127 4.73 4.42 -15.54
C GLY A 127 4.13 3.60 -16.68
N VAL A 128 3.75 2.34 -16.43
CA VAL A 128 3.09 1.49 -17.45
C VAL A 128 1.83 2.18 -17.97
N ASN A 129 1.58 2.10 -19.28
CA ASN A 129 0.36 2.61 -19.90
C ASN A 129 -0.07 1.71 -21.07
N GLY A 130 -0.96 0.75 -20.81
CA GLY A 130 -1.32 -0.30 -21.72
C GLY A 130 -0.09 -1.17 -22.06
N ASP A 131 0.23 -1.28 -23.34
CA ASP A 131 1.40 -2.02 -23.82
C ASP A 131 2.71 -1.22 -23.69
N SER A 132 2.62 0.06 -23.37
CA SER A 132 3.79 0.92 -23.22
C SER A 132 4.44 0.77 -21.86
N THR A 133 5.75 0.49 -21.86
CA THR A 133 6.62 0.46 -20.68
C THR A 133 7.73 1.49 -20.86
N PRO A 134 7.46 2.79 -20.59
CA PRO A 134 8.41 3.86 -20.91
C PRO A 134 9.71 3.80 -20.10
N PHE A 135 9.71 3.04 -19.00
CA PHE A 135 10.86 2.87 -18.14
C PHE A 135 11.20 1.38 -17.95
N PRO A 136 12.47 1.04 -17.66
CA PRO A 136 12.86 -0.35 -17.42
C PRO A 136 12.12 -0.98 -16.25
N THR A 137 11.94 -2.30 -16.31
CA THR A 137 11.48 -3.12 -15.18
C THR A 137 12.67 -3.46 -14.29
N ALA A 138 12.51 -3.27 -12.98
CA ALA A 138 13.45 -3.70 -11.95
C ALA A 138 12.94 -4.95 -11.23
N LYS A 139 13.83 -5.76 -10.66
CA LYS A 139 13.50 -6.98 -9.92
C LYS A 139 13.69 -6.78 -8.43
N ALA A 140 12.85 -7.44 -7.64
CA ALA A 140 13.04 -7.46 -6.20
C ALA A 140 14.29 -8.26 -5.82
N THR A 141 15.06 -7.73 -4.88
CA THR A 141 16.17 -8.42 -4.20
C THR A 141 15.83 -8.77 -2.76
N GLN A 142 14.98 -7.97 -2.14
CA GLN A 142 14.49 -8.18 -0.80
C GLN A 142 13.04 -7.70 -0.70
N ILE A 143 12.27 -8.31 0.19
CA ILE A 143 10.90 -7.89 0.55
C ILE A 143 10.75 -7.89 2.07
N TRP A 144 9.93 -6.99 2.57
CA TRP A 144 9.46 -6.92 3.98
C TRP A 144 7.96 -6.72 3.99
N TYR A 145 7.26 -7.38 4.90
CA TYR A 145 5.83 -7.20 5.16
C TYR A 145 5.53 -7.53 6.63
N ASP A 146 4.35 -7.15 7.10
CA ASP A 146 3.90 -7.55 8.43
C ASP A 146 3.55 -9.04 8.46
N ASP A 147 4.05 -9.79 9.45
CA ASP A 147 3.81 -11.24 9.59
C ASP A 147 2.31 -11.59 9.66
N LYS A 148 1.51 -10.66 10.17
CA LYS A 148 0.08 -10.84 10.39
C LYS A 148 -0.78 -10.50 9.18
N VAL A 149 -0.19 -10.09 8.06
CA VAL A 149 -0.93 -9.70 6.84
C VAL A 149 -1.86 -10.80 6.31
N PHE A 150 -1.59 -12.07 6.62
CA PHE A 150 -2.38 -13.23 6.19
C PHE A 150 -3.38 -13.73 7.24
N LEU A 151 -3.48 -13.06 8.39
CA LEU A 151 -4.53 -13.35 9.36
C LEU A 151 -5.89 -12.85 8.86
N PRO A 152 -6.99 -13.42 9.33
CA PRO A 152 -8.31 -12.84 9.11
C PRO A 152 -8.35 -11.40 9.64
N ASN A 153 -8.72 -10.45 8.77
CA ASN A 153 -8.77 -9.01 9.07
C ASN A 153 -7.39 -8.41 9.45
N PRO A 154 -6.39 -8.44 8.56
CA PRO A 154 -5.10 -7.84 8.84
C PRO A 154 -5.23 -6.33 8.96
N GLN A 155 -4.85 -5.77 10.08
CA GLN A 155 -4.83 -4.32 10.28
C GLN A 155 -3.58 -3.69 9.64
N GLN A 156 -2.47 -4.42 9.63
CA GLN A 156 -1.21 -4.04 9.00
C GLN A 156 -1.04 -4.79 7.68
N ASP A 157 -1.35 -4.13 6.58
CA ASP A 157 -1.31 -4.70 5.24
C ASP A 157 -0.41 -3.88 4.32
N TRP A 158 0.86 -3.86 4.63
CA TRP A 158 1.90 -3.15 3.89
C TRP A 158 3.05 -4.09 3.52
N ALA A 159 3.75 -3.74 2.44
CA ALA A 159 5.02 -4.36 2.08
C ALA A 159 6.00 -3.34 1.52
N VAL A 160 7.29 -3.62 1.71
CA VAL A 160 8.42 -2.84 1.19
C VAL A 160 9.30 -3.74 0.34
N ILE A 161 9.67 -3.29 -0.84
CA ILE A 161 10.48 -4.03 -1.81
C ILE A 161 11.78 -3.27 -2.05
N LYS A 162 12.90 -3.97 -1.94
CA LYS A 162 14.20 -3.48 -2.42
C LYS A 162 14.44 -3.98 -3.84
N LEU A 163 14.81 -3.07 -4.73
CA LEU A 163 15.05 -3.39 -6.13
C LEU A 163 16.55 -3.58 -6.43
N ASP A 164 16.84 -4.39 -7.45
CA ASP A 164 18.19 -4.62 -7.99
C ASP A 164 18.76 -3.40 -8.72
N THR A 165 17.89 -2.53 -9.19
CA THR A 165 18.25 -1.36 -10.02
C THR A 165 17.74 -0.07 -9.38
N PRO A 166 18.55 0.99 -9.29
CA PRO A 166 18.13 2.28 -8.75
C PRO A 166 17.29 3.07 -9.78
N ILE A 167 16.13 2.51 -10.15
CA ILE A 167 15.25 3.09 -11.17
C ILE A 167 14.77 4.49 -10.80
N GLY A 168 14.67 4.80 -9.51
CA GLY A 168 14.28 6.11 -8.99
C GLY A 168 15.25 7.23 -9.42
N ASP A 169 16.53 6.94 -9.67
CA ASP A 169 17.48 7.94 -10.19
C ASP A 169 17.04 8.49 -11.56
N LYS A 170 16.28 7.71 -12.33
CA LYS A 170 15.72 8.12 -13.63
C LYS A 170 14.33 8.74 -13.51
N VAL A 171 13.48 8.18 -12.64
CA VAL A 171 12.07 8.55 -12.59
C VAL A 171 11.71 9.47 -11.43
N GLY A 172 12.51 9.51 -10.35
CA GLY A 172 12.20 10.15 -9.08
C GLY A 172 11.37 9.25 -8.17
N TRP A 173 10.91 9.80 -7.04
CA TRP A 173 10.13 9.10 -6.02
C TRP A 173 9.30 10.08 -5.18
N PHE A 174 8.32 9.54 -4.45
CA PHE A 174 7.51 10.32 -3.52
C PHE A 174 8.26 10.65 -2.22
N GLY A 175 8.00 11.82 -1.67
CA GLY A 175 8.22 12.10 -0.27
C GLY A 175 7.14 11.43 0.59
N MET A 176 7.48 11.10 1.82
CA MET A 176 6.59 10.52 2.82
C MET A 176 6.53 11.43 4.05
N ALA A 177 5.41 11.44 4.74
CA ALA A 177 5.28 12.10 6.04
C ALA A 177 4.38 11.29 6.97
N ILE A 178 4.57 11.50 8.28
CA ILE A 178 3.69 10.98 9.33
C ILE A 178 2.62 12.04 9.56
N PRO A 179 1.37 11.84 9.09
CA PRO A 179 0.34 12.87 9.20
C PRO A 179 -0.23 12.92 10.63
N ASN A 180 -0.55 14.13 11.12
CA ASN A 180 -1.41 14.28 12.28
C ASN A 180 -2.87 13.99 11.90
N ASP A 181 -3.75 13.83 12.90
CA ASP A 181 -5.17 13.54 12.64
C ASP A 181 -5.87 14.67 11.89
N GLU A 182 -5.54 15.92 12.19
CA GLU A 182 -6.06 17.11 11.52
C GLU A 182 -5.59 17.27 10.06
N ASP A 183 -4.50 16.60 9.69
CA ASP A 183 -4.01 16.52 8.31
C ASP A 183 -4.78 15.50 7.48
N LEU A 184 -5.56 14.62 8.12
CA LEU A 184 -6.27 13.53 7.52
C LEU A 184 -7.79 13.71 7.54
N ILE A 185 -8.40 13.74 8.72
CA ILE A 185 -9.85 13.66 8.85
C ILE A 185 -10.56 14.84 8.17
N GLY A 186 -11.52 14.54 7.29
CA GLY A 186 -12.25 15.55 6.52
C GLY A 186 -11.41 16.20 5.41
N ARG A 187 -10.16 15.85 5.22
CA ARG A 187 -9.32 16.32 4.12
C ARG A 187 -9.49 15.44 2.89
N HIS A 188 -9.23 16.02 1.73
CA HIS A 188 -9.16 15.26 0.50
C HIS A 188 -7.77 14.62 0.36
N ALA A 189 -7.79 13.41 -0.17
CA ALA A 189 -6.58 12.71 -0.56
C ALA A 189 -6.75 12.13 -1.97
N THR A 190 -5.66 11.77 -2.60
CA THR A 190 -5.66 11.14 -3.93
C THR A 190 -5.07 9.74 -3.83
N VAL A 191 -5.76 8.75 -4.43
CA VAL A 191 -5.18 7.42 -4.67
C VAL A 191 -4.85 7.30 -6.15
N ILE A 192 -3.67 6.76 -6.45
CA ILE A 192 -3.22 6.48 -7.82
C ILE A 192 -2.91 4.99 -7.93
N GLY A 193 -3.43 4.32 -8.96
CA GLY A 193 -3.16 2.88 -9.12
C GLY A 193 -3.62 2.27 -10.43
N TYR A 194 -3.34 0.97 -10.58
CA TYR A 194 -3.59 0.17 -11.77
C TYR A 194 -4.77 -0.79 -11.54
N PRO A 195 -6.01 -0.46 -11.95
CA PRO A 195 -7.11 -1.42 -11.87
C PRO A 195 -6.88 -2.63 -12.80
N ILE A 196 -7.20 -3.84 -12.33
CA ILE A 196 -7.06 -5.08 -13.12
C ILE A 196 -8.03 -5.11 -14.31
N THR A 197 -9.26 -4.68 -14.09
CA THR A 197 -10.26 -4.59 -15.12
C THR A 197 -11.02 -3.28 -15.01
N TYR A 198 -11.01 -2.53 -16.10
CA TYR A 198 -11.89 -1.40 -16.28
C TYR A 198 -12.68 -1.61 -17.56
N PRO A 199 -14.03 -1.73 -17.50
CA PRO A 199 -14.84 -2.05 -18.67
C PRO A 199 -14.54 -1.12 -19.86
N GLY A 200 -14.16 -1.71 -21.01
CA GLY A 200 -13.91 -0.99 -22.26
C GLY A 200 -12.57 -0.20 -22.29
N LYS A 201 -11.67 -0.43 -21.33
CA LYS A 201 -10.34 0.20 -21.32
C LYS A 201 -9.24 -0.86 -21.40
N PRO A 202 -8.07 -0.53 -21.99
CA PRO A 202 -6.92 -1.42 -22.02
C PRO A 202 -6.49 -1.81 -20.62
N GLU A 203 -6.02 -3.04 -20.43
CA GLU A 203 -5.35 -3.47 -19.21
C GLU A 203 -4.09 -2.62 -18.95
N ALA A 204 -3.67 -2.56 -17.69
CA ALA A 204 -2.45 -1.85 -17.27
C ALA A 204 -2.46 -0.33 -17.52
N THR A 205 -3.61 0.31 -17.48
CA THR A 205 -3.72 1.78 -17.47
C THR A 205 -3.73 2.32 -16.07
N LEU A 206 -3.11 3.48 -15.88
CA LEU A 206 -3.01 4.15 -14.58
C LEU A 206 -4.22 5.07 -14.37
N TRP A 207 -4.81 5.01 -13.19
CA TRP A 207 -5.98 5.79 -12.81
C TRP A 207 -5.77 6.48 -11.48
N LYS A 208 -6.46 7.58 -11.27
CA LYS A 208 -6.52 8.30 -10.01
C LYS A 208 -7.95 8.67 -9.67
N ASP A 209 -8.22 8.80 -8.39
CA ASP A 209 -9.38 9.53 -7.87
C ASP A 209 -8.97 10.34 -6.65
N ARG A 210 -9.75 11.39 -6.36
CA ARG A 210 -9.55 12.32 -5.26
C ARG A 210 -10.85 12.56 -4.52
N ASN A 211 -10.89 12.10 -3.26
CA ASN A 211 -12.07 12.27 -2.41
C ASN A 211 -11.67 12.43 -0.93
N VAL A 212 -12.66 12.50 -0.06
CA VAL A 212 -12.48 12.80 1.36
C VAL A 212 -12.04 11.59 2.17
N ILE A 213 -11.18 11.83 3.16
CA ILE A 213 -10.88 10.90 4.25
C ILE A 213 -11.99 11.01 5.28
N THR A 214 -12.70 9.91 5.51
CA THR A 214 -13.91 9.85 6.36
C THR A 214 -13.67 9.30 7.76
N GLY A 215 -12.55 8.60 7.95
CA GLY A 215 -12.20 8.01 9.24
C GLY A 215 -10.72 7.71 9.37
N ILE A 216 -10.27 7.62 10.60
CA ILE A 216 -8.89 7.27 10.96
C ILE A 216 -8.88 6.40 12.19
N THR A 217 -7.88 5.52 12.27
CA THR A 217 -7.43 4.85 13.49
C THR A 217 -5.94 5.15 13.66
N PRO A 218 -5.28 4.68 14.72
CA PRO A 218 -3.83 4.81 14.83
C PRO A 218 -3.04 4.28 13.63
N ILE A 219 -3.57 3.27 12.93
CA ILE A 219 -2.88 2.54 11.86
C ILE A 219 -3.61 2.53 10.51
N GLU A 220 -4.83 3.04 10.42
CA GLU A 220 -5.65 3.01 9.22
C GLU A 220 -6.22 4.36 8.83
N ILE A 221 -6.49 4.52 7.54
CA ILE A 221 -7.21 5.63 6.92
C ILE A 221 -8.41 5.04 6.20
N THR A 222 -9.62 5.52 6.52
CA THR A 222 -10.86 5.23 5.79
C THR A 222 -11.19 6.40 4.86
N HIS A 223 -11.55 6.12 3.62
CA HIS A 223 -11.78 7.16 2.60
C HIS A 223 -12.86 6.78 1.59
N ASN A 224 -13.43 7.79 0.94
CA ASN A 224 -14.41 7.63 -0.15
C ASN A 224 -13.79 7.71 -1.56
N ILE A 225 -12.48 7.66 -1.67
CA ILE A 225 -11.76 7.65 -2.95
C ILE A 225 -12.10 6.36 -3.67
N ASP A 226 -12.55 6.43 -4.91
CA ASP A 226 -12.90 5.27 -5.73
C ASP A 226 -11.68 4.44 -6.08
N THR A 227 -11.80 3.15 -5.84
CA THR A 227 -10.78 2.17 -6.20
C THR A 227 -11.42 0.87 -6.68
N THR A 228 -10.67 0.10 -7.41
CA THR A 228 -11.04 -1.27 -7.78
C THR A 228 -9.82 -2.18 -7.71
N ARG A 229 -10.09 -3.48 -7.74
CA ARG A 229 -9.08 -4.53 -7.67
C ARG A 229 -7.86 -4.22 -8.55
N GLY A 230 -6.65 -4.38 -7.99
CA GLY A 230 -5.36 -4.05 -8.60
C GLY A 230 -4.80 -2.71 -8.18
N GLN A 231 -5.61 -1.79 -7.63
CA GLN A 231 -5.14 -0.54 -7.06
C GLN A 231 -4.57 -0.69 -5.64
N SER A 232 -4.69 -1.89 -5.05
CA SER A 232 -4.01 -2.27 -3.80
C SER A 232 -2.52 -1.94 -3.87
N GLY A 233 -1.99 -1.31 -2.83
CA GLY A 233 -0.62 -0.83 -2.77
C GLY A 233 -0.40 0.55 -3.39
N GLY A 234 -1.44 1.20 -3.92
CA GLY A 234 -1.36 2.58 -4.39
C GLY A 234 -1.12 3.58 -3.26
N PRO A 235 -0.42 4.69 -3.52
CA PRO A 235 -0.19 5.73 -2.52
C PRO A 235 -1.49 6.48 -2.19
N ILE A 236 -1.72 6.76 -0.92
CA ILE A 236 -2.70 7.76 -0.45
C ILE A 236 -1.93 9.06 -0.27
N LEU A 237 -2.23 10.03 -1.12
CA LEU A 237 -1.45 11.27 -1.27
C LEU A 237 -2.18 12.47 -0.71
N SER A 238 -1.45 13.36 -0.04
CA SER A 238 -1.90 14.71 0.25
C SER A 238 -2.00 15.56 -1.03
N ASP A 239 -2.56 16.77 -0.93
CA ASP A 239 -2.61 17.73 -2.04
C ASP A 239 -1.22 18.18 -2.55
N THR A 240 -0.16 17.95 -1.77
CA THR A 240 1.23 18.23 -2.16
C THR A 240 1.97 17.00 -2.68
N ASN A 241 1.27 15.91 -3.01
CA ASN A 241 1.83 14.63 -3.42
C ASN A 241 2.78 14.00 -2.39
N THR A 242 2.52 14.23 -1.10
CA THR A 242 3.23 13.55 -0.01
C THR A 242 2.45 12.29 0.38
N VAL A 243 3.13 11.17 0.56
CA VAL A 243 2.50 9.90 0.94
C VAL A 243 2.14 9.96 2.43
N TYR A 244 0.85 9.79 2.72
CA TYR A 244 0.29 9.67 4.06
C TYR A 244 -0.18 8.26 4.40
N GLY A 245 -0.27 7.39 3.39
CA GLY A 245 -0.72 6.01 3.58
C GLY A 245 -0.59 5.16 2.33
N ILE A 246 -1.01 3.89 2.47
CA ILE A 246 -0.96 2.85 1.44
C ILE A 246 -2.36 2.28 1.30
N HIS A 247 -2.99 2.44 0.14
CA HIS A 247 -4.30 1.84 -0.12
C HIS A 247 -4.22 0.30 -0.08
N LYS A 248 -5.16 -0.35 0.61
CA LYS A 248 -5.12 -1.81 0.78
C LYS A 248 -6.38 -2.54 0.35
N GLY A 249 -7.54 -1.88 0.39
CA GLY A 249 -8.80 -2.50 0.06
C GLY A 249 -9.99 -1.70 0.58
N GLY A 250 -11.13 -2.35 0.74
CA GLY A 250 -12.32 -1.66 1.23
C GLY A 250 -13.53 -2.56 1.41
N SER A 251 -14.69 -1.92 1.48
CA SER A 251 -16.02 -2.51 1.54
C SER A 251 -16.94 -1.76 0.58
N ALA A 252 -18.18 -2.21 0.43
CA ALA A 252 -19.18 -1.51 -0.39
C ALA A 252 -19.46 -0.05 0.03
N HIS A 253 -19.00 0.36 1.20
CA HIS A 253 -19.33 1.68 1.79
C HIS A 253 -18.12 2.59 2.02
N ALA A 254 -16.91 2.05 2.03
CA ALA A 254 -15.68 2.81 2.22
C ALA A 254 -14.46 2.01 1.80
N ASN A 255 -13.46 2.69 1.32
CA ASN A 255 -12.14 2.14 1.06
C ASN A 255 -11.18 2.45 2.22
N VAL A 256 -10.13 1.64 2.37
CA VAL A 256 -9.22 1.68 3.52
C VAL A 256 -7.77 1.55 3.07
N GLY A 257 -6.89 2.23 3.78
CA GLY A 257 -5.45 2.09 3.63
C GLY A 257 -4.72 2.07 4.96
N ASN A 258 -3.48 1.60 4.95
CA ASN A 258 -2.59 1.76 6.09
C ASN A 258 -2.20 3.22 6.22
N ARG A 259 -2.28 3.75 7.44
CA ARG A 259 -1.75 5.07 7.77
C ARG A 259 -0.22 5.00 7.86
N MET A 260 0.47 6.03 7.41
CA MET A 260 1.91 6.17 7.66
C MET A 260 2.14 6.46 9.13
N THR A 261 2.50 5.43 9.90
CA THR A 261 2.90 5.56 11.30
C THR A 261 4.39 5.84 11.43
N THR A 262 4.85 6.24 12.61
CA THR A 262 6.29 6.45 12.88
C THR A 262 7.09 5.17 12.64
N GLU A 263 6.56 4.03 13.07
CA GLU A 263 7.20 2.72 12.95
C GLU A 263 7.33 2.33 11.47
N LEU A 264 6.24 2.43 10.69
CA LEU A 264 6.24 2.11 9.27
C LEU A 264 7.17 3.06 8.48
N PHE A 265 7.13 4.36 8.78
CA PHE A 265 8.02 5.35 8.17
C PHE A 265 9.49 4.99 8.42
N ASN A 266 9.87 4.70 9.67
CA ASN A 266 11.23 4.35 10.04
C ASN A 266 11.69 3.04 9.40
N LEU A 267 10.80 2.03 9.33
CA LEU A 267 11.08 0.78 8.62
C LEU A 267 11.41 1.06 7.14
N ILE A 268 10.56 1.81 6.44
CA ILE A 268 10.78 2.15 5.03
C ILE A 268 12.10 2.91 4.85
N VAL A 269 12.40 3.88 5.72
CA VAL A 269 13.66 4.64 5.68
C VAL A 269 14.86 3.72 5.90
N ASN A 270 14.80 2.79 6.86
CA ASN A 270 15.87 1.84 7.13
C ASN A 270 16.11 0.91 5.92
N VAL A 271 15.06 0.35 5.35
CA VAL A 271 15.16 -0.46 4.11
C VAL A 271 15.74 0.37 2.96
N SER A 272 15.39 1.64 2.85
CA SER A 272 15.89 2.52 1.78
C SER A 272 17.40 2.78 1.87
N LYS A 273 17.98 2.69 3.06
CA LYS A 273 19.42 2.89 3.31
C LYS A 273 20.27 1.63 3.09
N MET A 274 19.63 0.45 3.11
CA MET A 274 20.32 -0.81 2.77
C MET A 274 20.66 -0.86 1.27
#